data_c307e82a1e4aaad60b26b05b92361bf1
#
_entry.id   c307e82a1e4aaad60b26b05b92361bf1
#
_cell.length_a   1.000
_cell.length_b   1.000
_cell.length_c   1.000
_cell.angle_alpha   90.00
_cell.angle_beta   90.00
_cell.angle_gamma   90.00
#
_symmetry.space_group_name_H-M   'P 1'
#
loop_
_entity.id
_entity.type
_entity.pdbx_description
1 polymer ?
#
loop_
_entity_poly.entity_id
_entity_poly.type
_entity_poly.pdbx_seq_one_letter_code
_entity_poly.pdbx_strand_id
1 'polypeptide(L)'
;MRFSMQCVNEEKAIQRCIGDFHDLPWVDEIVVIDGGSNDYTIEELRQFSKVKTFVHPWVDEYHNMNCVQRNIGLSYFKEDEIFFMLDFDEQMNDALKIFLSEFDKSMKLGKPEKADLFNIARKTVEPFRHDNSPHAILHEDGWPIVSHQIGQWPDYQPRLIKKNYHLHWVNCPHHVLDGIKTQEFITDECFLWHYEKDDARDRERIEKKWLRNKLRREELGLSDDVFPSTVKPELSKFVQGYFK
;
A
#
# COMPACT_ATOMS: atom_id res chain seq x y z
N MET A 1 -6.27 3.90 -16.28
CA MET A 1 -5.33 3.16 -15.36
C MET A 1 -6.10 2.14 -14.54
N ARG A 2 -5.54 0.96 -14.29
CA ARG A 2 -6.11 -0.04 -13.38
C ARG A 2 -5.47 -0.01 -12.01
N PHE A 3 -6.22 -0.42 -10.99
CA PHE A 3 -5.77 -0.47 -9.60
C PHE A 3 -5.77 -1.90 -9.08
N SER A 4 -4.81 -2.22 -8.20
CA SER A 4 -4.74 -3.46 -7.42
C SER A 4 -4.88 -3.14 -5.95
N MET A 5 -5.85 -3.74 -5.29
CA MET A 5 -6.12 -3.55 -3.87
C MET A 5 -6.37 -4.89 -3.19
N GLN A 6 -6.12 -4.95 -1.88
CA GLN A 6 -6.43 -6.13 -1.07
C GLN A 6 -7.15 -5.70 0.21
N CYS A 7 -8.09 -6.49 0.67
CA CYS A 7 -8.86 -6.20 1.88
C CYS A 7 -9.21 -7.44 2.69
N VAL A 8 -9.51 -7.22 3.95
CA VAL A 8 -10.30 -8.10 4.81
C VAL A 8 -10.96 -7.24 5.88
N ASN A 9 -12.29 -7.22 5.91
CA ASN A 9 -13.09 -6.45 6.88
C ASN A 9 -12.76 -4.94 6.87
N GLU A 10 -12.95 -4.31 5.71
CA GLU A 10 -12.65 -2.88 5.48
C GLU A 10 -13.91 -2.02 5.25
N GLU A 11 -15.10 -2.47 5.68
CA GLU A 11 -16.38 -1.78 5.45
C GLU A 11 -16.35 -0.27 5.69
N LYS A 12 -15.63 0.17 6.74
CA LYS A 12 -15.53 1.58 7.14
C LYS A 12 -14.57 2.41 6.30
N ALA A 13 -13.63 1.77 5.61
CA ALA A 13 -12.59 2.44 4.84
C ALA A 13 -12.97 2.66 3.38
N ILE A 14 -13.90 1.86 2.85
CA ILE A 14 -14.21 1.78 1.42
C ILE A 14 -14.63 3.14 0.86
N GLN A 15 -15.59 3.83 1.47
CA GLN A 15 -16.09 5.12 1.00
C GLN A 15 -14.98 6.18 0.97
N ARG A 16 -14.14 6.23 2.01
CA ARG A 16 -13.02 7.16 2.08
C ARG A 16 -11.97 6.85 1.01
N CYS A 17 -11.62 5.57 0.84
CA CYS A 17 -10.55 5.15 -0.06
C CYS A 17 -11.04 5.16 -1.52
N ILE A 18 -12.00 4.30 -1.88
CA ILE A 18 -12.45 4.11 -3.27
C ILE A 18 -13.34 5.27 -3.72
N GLY A 19 -14.24 5.75 -2.86
CA GLY A 19 -15.16 6.87 -3.18
C GLY A 19 -14.46 8.14 -3.61
N ASP A 20 -13.22 8.34 -3.14
CA ASP A 20 -12.42 9.51 -3.46
C ASP A 20 -11.90 9.53 -4.92
N PHE A 21 -11.79 8.39 -5.59
CA PHE A 21 -11.13 8.33 -6.90
C PHE A 21 -11.83 7.49 -7.97
N HIS A 22 -12.78 6.61 -7.63
CA HIS A 22 -13.32 5.63 -8.57
C HIS A 22 -14.00 6.27 -9.80
N ASP A 23 -14.61 7.44 -9.66
CA ASP A 23 -15.30 8.16 -10.74
C ASP A 23 -14.35 8.95 -11.66
N LEU A 24 -13.09 9.09 -11.30
CA LEU A 24 -12.12 9.82 -12.11
C LEU A 24 -12.02 9.20 -13.52
N PRO A 25 -11.98 10.02 -14.59
CA PRO A 25 -12.05 9.54 -15.97
C PRO A 25 -10.89 8.63 -16.40
N TRP A 26 -9.74 8.75 -15.73
CA TRP A 26 -8.55 7.97 -16.02
C TRP A 26 -8.49 6.64 -15.23
N VAL A 27 -9.42 6.40 -14.31
CA VAL A 27 -9.59 5.12 -13.62
C VAL A 27 -10.43 4.20 -14.50
N ASP A 28 -9.84 3.12 -14.97
CA ASP A 28 -10.49 2.15 -15.85
C ASP A 28 -11.15 0.99 -15.06
N GLU A 29 -10.44 0.44 -14.07
CA GLU A 29 -10.90 -0.70 -13.26
C GLU A 29 -10.15 -0.76 -11.93
N ILE A 30 -10.81 -1.23 -10.88
CA ILE A 30 -10.26 -1.47 -9.56
C ILE A 30 -10.42 -2.96 -9.24
N VAL A 31 -9.30 -3.69 -9.23
CA VAL A 31 -9.25 -5.11 -8.88
C VAL A 31 -9.05 -5.23 -7.38
N VAL A 32 -10.01 -5.81 -6.67
CA VAL A 32 -9.96 -6.01 -5.22
C VAL A 32 -9.87 -7.50 -4.91
N ILE A 33 -8.83 -7.90 -4.20
CA ILE A 33 -8.67 -9.25 -3.66
C ILE A 33 -9.15 -9.26 -2.21
N ASP A 34 -10.31 -9.84 -1.98
CA ASP A 34 -10.89 -9.96 -0.65
C ASP A 34 -10.41 -11.23 0.05
N GLY A 35 -9.90 -11.07 1.26
CA GLY A 35 -9.34 -12.14 2.10
C GLY A 35 -10.39 -12.98 2.85
N GLY A 36 -11.67 -12.90 2.47
CA GLY A 36 -12.79 -13.57 3.13
C GLY A 36 -13.40 -12.69 4.21
N SER A 37 -13.78 -11.47 3.86
CA SER A 37 -14.47 -10.55 4.75
C SER A 37 -15.78 -11.13 5.26
N ASN A 38 -16.10 -10.87 6.53
CA ASN A 38 -17.34 -11.30 7.21
C ASN A 38 -18.14 -10.12 7.78
N ASP A 39 -17.81 -8.92 7.39
CA ASP A 39 -18.54 -7.66 7.60
C ASP A 39 -19.22 -7.21 6.29
N TYR A 40 -19.63 -5.95 6.19
CA TYR A 40 -20.27 -5.41 4.97
C TYR A 40 -19.30 -4.99 3.86
N THR A 41 -18.02 -5.38 3.92
CA THR A 41 -16.99 -5.03 2.93
C THR A 41 -17.44 -5.36 1.50
N ILE A 42 -17.97 -6.56 1.26
CA ILE A 42 -18.37 -6.99 -0.10
C ILE A 42 -19.58 -6.21 -0.61
N GLU A 43 -20.55 -5.94 0.26
CA GLU A 43 -21.74 -5.16 -0.06
C GLU A 43 -21.37 -3.71 -0.42
N GLU A 44 -20.48 -3.09 0.34
CA GLU A 44 -19.98 -1.74 0.07
C GLU A 44 -19.20 -1.68 -1.26
N LEU A 45 -18.33 -2.65 -1.54
CA LEU A 45 -17.57 -2.72 -2.79
C LEU A 45 -18.48 -2.82 -4.03
N ARG A 46 -19.62 -3.50 -3.92
CA ARG A 46 -20.58 -3.66 -5.04
C ARG A 46 -21.23 -2.35 -5.48
N GLN A 47 -21.20 -1.31 -4.66
CA GLN A 47 -21.75 0.01 -5.01
C GLN A 47 -20.92 0.74 -6.06
N PHE A 48 -19.67 0.34 -6.30
CA PHE A 48 -18.74 0.99 -7.20
C PHE A 48 -18.64 0.24 -8.54
N SER A 49 -19.12 0.86 -9.61
CA SER A 49 -19.26 0.21 -10.93
C SER A 49 -17.93 -0.23 -11.56
N LYS A 50 -16.81 0.41 -11.21
CA LYS A 50 -15.47 0.06 -11.72
C LYS A 50 -14.75 -0.99 -10.86
N VAL A 51 -15.33 -1.42 -9.73
CA VAL A 51 -14.74 -2.41 -8.83
C VAL A 51 -15.07 -3.82 -9.29
N LYS A 52 -14.05 -4.66 -9.35
CA LYS A 52 -14.16 -6.11 -9.50
C LYS A 52 -13.56 -6.79 -8.28
N THR A 53 -14.38 -7.46 -7.52
CA THR A 53 -13.99 -8.15 -6.30
C THR A 53 -13.82 -9.65 -6.55
N PHE A 54 -12.69 -10.20 -6.11
CA PHE A 54 -12.38 -11.63 -6.15
C PHE A 54 -12.10 -12.11 -4.74
N VAL A 55 -12.87 -13.09 -4.28
CA VAL A 55 -12.73 -13.64 -2.93
C VAL A 55 -11.69 -14.75 -2.95
N HIS A 56 -10.59 -14.52 -2.27
CA HIS A 56 -9.53 -15.48 -2.01
C HIS A 56 -9.27 -15.50 -0.50
N PRO A 57 -9.85 -16.46 0.23
CA PRO A 57 -9.74 -16.49 1.68
C PRO A 57 -8.29 -16.38 2.14
N TRP A 58 -8.09 -15.55 3.14
CA TRP A 58 -6.77 -15.32 3.71
C TRP A 58 -6.29 -16.61 4.36
N VAL A 59 -5.24 -17.19 3.82
CA VAL A 59 -4.63 -18.39 4.39
C VAL A 59 -3.79 -17.94 5.57
N ASP A 60 -4.15 -18.38 6.77
CA ASP A 60 -3.45 -18.06 8.01
C ASP A 60 -2.12 -18.83 8.13
N GLU A 61 -1.38 -18.92 7.02
CA GLU A 61 -0.02 -19.38 7.04
C GLU A 61 0.87 -18.25 7.54
N TYR A 62 1.48 -18.47 8.63
CA TYR A 62 2.21 -17.60 9.55
C TYR A 62 3.13 -16.54 8.92
N HIS A 63 3.55 -16.72 7.66
CA HIS A 63 4.65 -15.95 7.08
C HIS A 63 4.32 -15.22 5.77
N ASN A 64 3.19 -15.49 5.11
CA ASN A 64 3.01 -15.10 3.72
C ASN A 64 1.70 -14.33 3.39
N MET A 65 0.90 -13.97 4.37
CA MET A 65 -0.47 -13.50 4.15
C MET A 65 -0.57 -12.37 3.10
N ASN A 66 0.16 -11.28 3.30
CA ASN A 66 0.08 -10.14 2.37
C ASN A 66 0.74 -10.44 1.03
N CYS A 67 1.84 -11.18 1.01
CA CYS A 67 2.52 -11.54 -0.24
C CYS A 67 1.67 -12.46 -1.11
N VAL A 68 0.98 -13.44 -0.51
CA VAL A 68 0.08 -14.33 -1.23
C VAL A 68 -1.06 -13.53 -1.88
N GLN A 69 -1.75 -12.69 -1.11
CA GLN A 69 -2.85 -11.87 -1.61
C GLN A 69 -2.38 -10.89 -2.71
N ARG A 70 -1.24 -10.24 -2.51
CA ARG A 70 -0.64 -9.36 -3.50
C ARG A 70 -0.26 -10.11 -4.78
N ASN A 71 0.32 -11.31 -4.67
CA ASN A 71 0.65 -12.15 -5.82
C ASN A 71 -0.61 -12.65 -6.56
N ILE A 72 -1.68 -12.98 -5.84
CA ILE A 72 -2.98 -13.25 -6.46
C ILE A 72 -3.44 -12.00 -7.23
N GLY A 73 -3.37 -10.82 -6.62
CA GLY A 73 -3.69 -9.56 -7.28
C GLY A 73 -2.89 -9.35 -8.58
N LEU A 74 -1.59 -9.63 -8.57
CA LEU A 74 -0.74 -9.54 -9.77
C LEU A 74 -1.21 -10.43 -10.91
N SER A 75 -1.85 -11.57 -10.65
CA SER A 75 -2.32 -12.49 -11.69
C SER A 75 -3.46 -11.94 -12.55
N TYR A 76 -4.13 -10.88 -12.10
CA TYR A 76 -5.20 -10.21 -12.83
C TYR A 76 -4.72 -9.14 -13.82
N PHE A 77 -3.41 -8.87 -13.87
CA PHE A 77 -2.78 -7.91 -14.76
C PHE A 77 -1.99 -8.63 -15.85
N LYS A 78 -2.03 -8.06 -17.06
CA LYS A 78 -1.34 -8.61 -18.22
C LYS A 78 0.15 -8.26 -18.16
N GLU A 79 0.94 -8.99 -18.90
CA GLU A 79 2.34 -8.67 -19.14
C GLU A 79 2.46 -7.27 -19.77
N ASP A 80 3.47 -6.51 -19.32
CA ASP A 80 3.71 -5.11 -19.69
C ASP A 80 2.62 -4.10 -19.28
N GLU A 81 1.57 -4.53 -18.59
CA GLU A 81 0.55 -3.64 -18.05
C GLU A 81 1.10 -2.86 -16.84
N ILE A 82 0.82 -1.55 -16.79
CA ILE A 82 1.11 -0.71 -15.64
C ILE A 82 -0.16 -0.53 -14.83
N PHE A 83 -0.06 -0.74 -13.53
CA PHE A 83 -1.15 -0.60 -12.58
C PHE A 83 -0.68 0.10 -11.32
N PHE A 84 -1.62 0.69 -10.60
CA PHE A 84 -1.39 1.33 -9.32
C PHE A 84 -1.84 0.43 -8.17
N MET A 85 -0.99 0.23 -7.17
CA MET A 85 -1.33 -0.51 -5.96
C MET A 85 -1.68 0.45 -4.83
N LEU A 86 -2.86 0.25 -4.21
CA LEU A 86 -3.35 1.08 -3.12
C LEU A 86 -3.90 0.18 -2.00
N ASP A 87 -3.58 0.53 -0.76
CA ASP A 87 -4.12 -0.14 0.42
C ASP A 87 -5.39 0.62 0.91
N PHE A 88 -6.34 -0.07 1.57
CA PHE A 88 -7.61 0.55 2.01
C PHE A 88 -7.46 1.59 3.11
N ASP A 89 -6.32 1.60 3.78
CA ASP A 89 -5.95 2.61 4.77
C ASP A 89 -5.17 3.78 4.15
N GLU A 90 -5.18 3.89 2.81
CA GLU A 90 -4.49 4.97 2.09
C GLU A 90 -5.48 5.80 1.27
N GLN A 91 -5.10 7.05 1.00
CA GLN A 91 -5.81 7.99 0.14
C GLN A 91 -4.80 8.84 -0.64
N MET A 92 -5.04 9.05 -1.92
CA MET A 92 -4.18 9.88 -2.77
C MET A 92 -4.40 11.37 -2.47
N ASN A 93 -3.30 12.14 -2.37
CA ASN A 93 -3.44 13.59 -2.40
C ASN A 93 -3.72 14.10 -3.83
N ASP A 94 -4.16 15.35 -3.97
CA ASP A 94 -4.55 15.89 -5.27
C ASP A 94 -3.39 15.95 -6.26
N ALA A 95 -2.18 16.26 -5.80
CA ALA A 95 -0.99 16.27 -6.66
C ALA A 95 -0.71 14.88 -7.24
N LEU A 96 -0.88 13.81 -6.46
CA LEU A 96 -0.73 12.43 -6.93
C LEU A 96 -1.83 12.06 -7.95
N LYS A 97 -3.09 12.46 -7.72
CA LYS A 97 -4.19 12.24 -8.68
C LYS A 97 -3.90 12.93 -10.02
N ILE A 98 -3.40 14.16 -9.99
CA ILE A 98 -2.99 14.90 -11.20
C ILE A 98 -1.84 14.17 -11.91
N PHE A 99 -0.79 13.78 -11.17
CA PHE A 99 0.33 13.03 -11.71
C PHE A 99 -0.13 11.74 -12.41
N LEU A 100 -0.98 10.92 -11.75
CA LEU A 100 -1.48 9.67 -12.31
C LEU A 100 -2.36 9.89 -13.54
N SER A 101 -3.16 10.96 -13.58
CA SER A 101 -3.92 11.35 -14.77
C SER A 101 -3.03 11.65 -15.96
N GLU A 102 -1.98 12.45 -15.78
CA GLU A 102 -1.04 12.78 -16.85
C GLU A 102 -0.17 11.58 -17.26
N PHE A 103 0.21 10.74 -16.30
CA PHE A 103 0.90 9.49 -16.56
C PHE A 103 0.05 8.56 -17.43
N ASP A 104 -1.22 8.32 -17.07
CA ASP A 104 -2.15 7.48 -17.84
C ASP A 104 -2.34 7.99 -19.27
N LYS A 105 -2.50 9.31 -19.44
CA LYS A 105 -2.56 9.93 -20.78
C LYS A 105 -1.30 9.68 -21.59
N SER A 106 -0.13 9.82 -20.95
CA SER A 106 1.17 9.58 -21.58
C SER A 106 1.30 8.14 -22.07
N MET A 107 0.88 7.17 -21.25
CA MET A 107 0.89 5.75 -21.59
C MET A 107 -0.07 5.44 -22.74
N LYS A 108 -1.29 5.98 -22.73
CA LYS A 108 -2.27 5.83 -23.82
C LYS A 108 -1.80 6.43 -25.14
N LEU A 109 -0.88 7.39 -25.09
CA LEU A 109 -0.20 7.94 -26.28
C LEU A 109 1.04 7.14 -26.72
N GLY A 110 1.34 6.02 -26.06
CA GLY A 110 2.47 5.14 -26.39
C GLY A 110 3.84 5.71 -26.04
N LYS A 111 3.91 6.66 -25.11
CA LYS A 111 5.20 7.15 -24.62
C LYS A 111 5.83 6.08 -23.71
N PRO A 112 7.13 5.79 -23.86
CA PRO A 112 7.78 4.82 -23.02
C PRO A 112 7.86 5.31 -21.57
N GLU A 113 7.60 4.42 -20.64
CA GLU A 113 7.88 4.62 -19.22
C GLU A 113 9.38 4.60 -18.95
N LYS A 114 9.81 5.34 -17.94
CA LYS A 114 11.22 5.44 -17.55
C LYS A 114 11.67 4.31 -16.61
N ALA A 115 10.72 3.70 -15.89
CA ALA A 115 11.01 2.67 -14.91
C ALA A 115 9.92 1.61 -14.85
N ASP A 116 10.26 0.42 -14.31
CA ASP A 116 9.33 -0.67 -14.03
C ASP A 116 8.57 -0.43 -12.71
N LEU A 117 9.12 0.40 -11.83
CA LEU A 117 8.56 0.73 -10.53
C LEU A 117 8.72 2.20 -10.22
N PHE A 118 7.63 2.82 -9.77
CA PHE A 118 7.66 4.15 -9.18
C PHE A 118 7.25 4.07 -7.71
N ASN A 119 8.14 4.55 -6.87
CA ASN A 119 7.95 4.63 -5.44
C ASN A 119 7.27 5.96 -5.09
N ILE A 120 6.19 5.88 -4.30
CA ILE A 120 5.38 7.03 -3.88
C ILE A 120 5.57 7.24 -2.38
N ALA A 121 5.78 8.47 -1.97
CA ALA A 121 5.89 8.83 -0.56
C ALA A 121 4.56 8.61 0.17
N ARG A 122 4.61 8.21 1.45
CA ARG A 122 3.45 7.98 2.30
C ARG A 122 3.58 8.80 3.57
N LYS A 123 2.54 9.56 3.92
CA LYS A 123 2.40 10.31 5.18
C LYS A 123 1.45 9.58 6.10
N THR A 124 1.95 9.10 7.23
CA THR A 124 1.12 8.46 8.23
C THR A 124 0.38 9.51 9.05
N VAL A 125 -0.94 9.36 9.12
CA VAL A 125 -1.84 10.18 9.93
C VAL A 125 -2.11 9.43 11.22
N GLU A 126 -1.83 10.05 12.36
CA GLU A 126 -2.16 9.45 13.66
C GLU A 126 -3.67 9.27 13.81
N PRO A 127 -4.11 8.15 14.43
CA PRO A 127 -5.50 7.98 14.76
C PRO A 127 -5.93 9.12 15.70
N PHE A 128 -7.14 9.60 15.48
CA PHE A 128 -7.77 10.59 16.34
C PHE A 128 -7.92 9.98 17.74
N ARG A 129 -7.05 10.34 18.67
CA ARG A 129 -7.20 9.92 20.07
C ARG A 129 -8.37 10.67 20.65
N HIS A 130 -9.42 9.95 21.03
CA HIS A 130 -10.63 10.49 21.70
C HIS A 130 -10.38 11.05 23.11
N ASP A 131 -9.12 11.18 23.53
CA ASP A 131 -8.75 11.60 24.88
C ASP A 131 -8.67 13.13 25.05
N ASN A 132 -9.24 13.92 24.13
CA ASN A 132 -9.21 15.38 24.15
C ASN A 132 -7.78 15.98 24.27
N SER A 133 -6.74 15.22 23.96
CA SER A 133 -5.39 15.78 23.97
C SER A 133 -5.24 16.85 22.88
N PRO A 134 -4.61 18.00 23.19
CA PRO A 134 -4.61 19.17 22.30
C PRO A 134 -3.73 19.05 21.06
N HIS A 135 -3.40 17.85 20.60
CA HIS A 135 -2.38 17.61 19.59
C HIS A 135 -2.92 17.22 18.20
N ALA A 136 -4.22 17.08 18.03
CA ALA A 136 -4.79 16.95 16.69
C ALA A 136 -4.98 18.35 16.09
N ILE A 137 -3.92 18.91 15.51
CA ILE A 137 -4.04 20.11 14.70
C ILE A 137 -4.63 19.67 13.35
N LEU A 138 -5.79 20.22 12.98
CA LEU A 138 -6.39 20.02 11.69
C LEU A 138 -5.89 21.07 10.70
N HIS A 139 -5.67 20.67 9.45
CA HIS A 139 -5.54 21.61 8.34
C HIS A 139 -6.84 22.40 8.11
N GLU A 140 -6.77 23.52 7.40
CA GLU A 140 -7.93 24.37 7.08
C GLU A 140 -9.02 23.61 6.30
N ASP A 141 -8.65 22.54 5.58
CA ASP A 141 -9.53 21.61 4.87
C ASP A 141 -10.12 20.49 5.74
N GLY A 142 -9.84 20.52 7.05
CA GLY A 142 -10.35 19.54 8.02
C GLY A 142 -9.55 18.23 8.11
N TRP A 143 -8.42 18.12 7.42
CA TRP A 143 -7.55 16.95 7.53
C TRP A 143 -6.66 17.00 8.76
N PRO A 144 -6.42 15.86 9.45
CA PRO A 144 -5.52 15.84 10.58
C PRO A 144 -4.08 16.13 10.15
N ILE A 145 -3.39 16.99 10.91
CA ILE A 145 -1.97 17.25 10.71
C ILE A 145 -1.18 16.05 11.24
N VAL A 146 -0.27 15.56 10.43
CA VAL A 146 0.63 14.47 10.80
C VAL A 146 1.58 14.94 11.89
N SER A 147 1.65 14.21 13.00
CA SER A 147 2.71 14.39 13.98
C SER A 147 4.06 14.02 13.35
N HIS A 148 5.03 14.93 13.43
CA HIS A 148 6.39 14.68 12.96
C HIS A 148 7.15 13.63 13.79
N GLN A 149 6.53 13.06 14.81
CA GLN A 149 7.18 12.13 15.74
C GLN A 149 6.96 10.65 15.38
N ILE A 150 6.01 10.34 14.49
CA ILE A 150 5.66 8.95 14.15
C ILE A 150 5.76 8.76 12.65
N GLY A 151 6.88 8.24 12.21
CA GLY A 151 7.06 7.77 10.85
C GLY A 151 8.27 8.39 10.15
N GLN A 152 8.90 7.60 9.31
CA GLN A 152 9.90 8.08 8.35
C GLN A 152 9.18 8.96 7.33
N TRP A 153 9.64 10.19 7.17
CA TRP A 153 9.25 11.03 6.04
C TRP A 153 10.49 11.38 5.23
N PRO A 154 10.45 11.16 3.93
CA PRO A 154 9.43 10.43 3.16
C PRO A 154 9.53 8.90 3.31
N ASP A 155 8.38 8.23 3.60
CA ASP A 155 8.26 6.77 3.61
C ASP A 155 7.85 6.28 2.21
N TYR A 156 8.81 6.01 1.35
CA TYR A 156 8.55 5.59 -0.02
C TYR A 156 8.08 4.14 -0.10
N GLN A 157 6.96 3.93 -0.81
CA GLN A 157 6.34 2.64 -1.02
C GLN A 157 6.22 2.32 -2.51
N PRO A 158 6.42 1.07 -2.95
CA PRO A 158 6.19 0.63 -4.33
C PRO A 158 4.69 0.71 -4.66
N ARG A 159 4.30 1.60 -5.59
CA ARG A 159 2.89 1.85 -5.87
C ARG A 159 2.51 1.80 -7.35
N LEU A 160 3.28 2.38 -8.26
CA LEU A 160 3.01 2.31 -9.69
C LEU A 160 3.97 1.29 -10.32
N ILE A 161 3.42 0.19 -10.81
CA ILE A 161 4.16 -1.04 -11.07
C ILE A 161 3.88 -1.53 -12.49
N LYS A 162 4.96 -1.83 -13.25
CA LYS A 162 4.86 -2.52 -14.53
C LYS A 162 4.92 -4.03 -14.32
N LYS A 163 3.88 -4.74 -14.76
CA LYS A 163 3.82 -6.21 -14.68
C LYS A 163 4.86 -6.84 -15.60
N ASN A 164 5.63 -7.80 -15.09
CA ASN A 164 6.48 -8.68 -15.86
C ASN A 164 6.43 -10.11 -15.31
N TYR A 165 6.92 -11.10 -16.05
CA TYR A 165 6.85 -12.53 -15.69
C TYR A 165 7.56 -12.89 -14.40
N HIS A 166 8.58 -12.12 -14.01
CA HIS A 166 9.38 -12.38 -12.81
C HIS A 166 8.85 -11.62 -11.60
N LEU A 167 7.88 -10.72 -11.82
CA LEU A 167 7.36 -9.86 -10.77
C LEU A 167 6.58 -10.67 -9.74
N HIS A 168 7.04 -10.63 -8.49
CA HIS A 168 6.34 -11.26 -7.38
C HIS A 168 6.73 -10.63 -6.04
N TRP A 169 5.79 -10.67 -5.10
CA TRP A 169 6.04 -10.27 -3.73
C TRP A 169 6.69 -11.42 -2.98
N VAL A 170 7.83 -11.13 -2.36
CA VAL A 170 8.54 -12.08 -1.52
C VAL A 170 8.39 -11.72 -0.05
N ASN A 171 8.37 -12.76 0.77
CA ASN A 171 8.21 -12.62 2.20
C ASN A 171 9.57 -12.38 2.85
N CYS A 172 9.87 -11.11 3.05
CA CYS A 172 10.91 -10.67 3.98
C CYS A 172 10.25 -10.07 5.21
N PRO A 173 10.98 -9.71 6.28
CA PRO A 173 10.44 -8.92 7.40
C PRO A 173 9.70 -7.66 6.93
N HIS A 174 10.06 -7.17 5.74
CA HIS A 174 9.33 -6.18 4.94
C HIS A 174 8.99 -6.79 3.59
N HIS A 175 7.76 -6.60 3.11
CA HIS A 175 7.35 -7.07 1.80
C HIS A 175 8.21 -6.43 0.71
N VAL A 176 8.95 -7.22 -0.02
CA VAL A 176 9.80 -6.78 -1.12
C VAL A 176 9.18 -7.25 -2.43
N LEU A 177 9.13 -6.36 -3.40
CA LEU A 177 8.73 -6.68 -4.75
C LEU A 177 9.98 -7.11 -5.54
N ASP A 178 10.07 -8.39 -5.89
CA ASP A 178 11.13 -8.96 -6.71
C ASP A 178 10.79 -8.90 -8.21
N GLY A 179 11.79 -8.98 -9.06
CA GLY A 179 11.63 -8.92 -10.52
C GLY A 179 11.64 -7.52 -11.12
N ILE A 180 11.92 -6.48 -10.34
CA ILE A 180 12.09 -5.09 -10.79
C ILE A 180 13.51 -4.88 -11.28
N LYS A 181 13.66 -4.28 -12.47
CA LYS A 181 14.95 -3.93 -13.06
C LYS A 181 15.31 -2.47 -12.88
N THR A 182 14.31 -1.60 -12.96
CA THR A 182 14.49 -0.14 -12.88
C THR A 182 13.43 0.45 -11.97
N GLN A 183 13.82 1.46 -11.16
CA GLN A 183 12.89 2.15 -10.29
C GLN A 183 13.16 3.66 -10.26
N GLU A 184 12.11 4.42 -10.01
CA GLU A 184 12.15 5.86 -9.77
C GLU A 184 11.39 6.22 -8.50
N PHE A 185 11.73 7.36 -7.94
CA PHE A 185 11.04 7.98 -6.80
C PHE A 185 10.31 9.22 -7.30
N ILE A 186 9.01 9.24 -7.08
CA ILE A 186 8.21 10.41 -7.42
C ILE A 186 8.44 11.50 -6.37
N THR A 187 8.34 12.76 -6.79
CA THR A 187 8.47 13.90 -5.87
C THR A 187 7.54 13.75 -4.67
N ASP A 188 8.01 14.16 -3.50
CA ASP A 188 7.28 14.08 -2.23
C ASP A 188 6.09 15.04 -2.13
N GLU A 189 5.85 15.88 -3.14
CA GLU A 189 4.60 16.59 -3.32
C GLU A 189 3.44 15.64 -3.70
N CYS A 190 3.75 14.53 -4.39
CA CYS A 190 2.82 13.47 -4.74
C CYS A 190 2.89 12.36 -3.70
N PHE A 191 1.93 12.27 -2.81
CA PHE A 191 1.98 11.31 -1.70
C PHE A 191 0.63 10.67 -1.39
N LEU A 192 0.70 9.60 -0.60
CA LEU A 192 -0.44 8.91 -0.01
C LEU A 192 -0.60 9.34 1.46
N TRP A 193 -1.81 9.72 1.84
CA TRP A 193 -2.21 9.71 3.25
C TRP A 193 -2.38 8.26 3.70
N HIS A 194 -1.78 7.90 4.83
CA HIS A 194 -1.93 6.57 5.42
C HIS A 194 -2.57 6.72 6.80
N TYR A 195 -3.76 6.14 6.96
CA TYR A 195 -4.56 6.24 8.17
C TYR A 195 -4.30 5.03 9.05
N GLU A 196 -3.67 5.25 10.19
CA GLU A 196 -3.57 4.19 11.19
C GLU A 196 -4.94 3.88 11.78
N LYS A 197 -5.24 2.60 11.94
CA LYS A 197 -6.48 2.13 12.55
C LYS A 197 -6.28 2.01 14.06
N ASP A 198 -7.18 2.61 14.86
CA ASP A 198 -7.12 2.57 16.31
C ASP A 198 -8.36 1.87 16.90
N ASP A 199 -8.61 0.63 16.52
CA ASP A 199 -9.59 -0.20 17.21
C ASP A 199 -8.93 -1.40 17.93
N ALA A 200 -9.67 -2.03 18.85
CA ALA A 200 -9.14 -3.15 19.62
C ALA A 200 -8.71 -4.34 18.72
N ARG A 201 -9.42 -4.54 17.59
CA ARG A 201 -9.12 -5.58 16.60
C ARG A 201 -7.84 -5.27 15.85
N ASP A 202 -7.60 -4.01 15.54
CA ASP A 202 -6.35 -3.59 14.90
C ASP A 202 -5.17 -3.70 15.86
N ARG A 203 -5.36 -3.42 17.13
CA ARG A 203 -4.33 -3.68 18.16
C ARG A 203 -3.97 -5.16 18.22
N GLU A 204 -4.95 -6.05 18.28
CA GLU A 204 -4.72 -7.50 18.24
C GLU A 204 -4.00 -7.93 16.95
N ARG A 205 -4.38 -7.35 15.80
CA ARG A 205 -3.72 -7.59 14.51
C ARG A 205 -2.29 -7.08 14.50
N ILE A 206 -2.04 -5.91 15.07
CA ILE A 206 -0.70 -5.32 15.21
C ILE A 206 0.17 -6.19 16.11
N GLU A 207 -0.35 -6.65 17.26
CA GLU A 207 0.36 -7.56 18.17
C GLU A 207 0.69 -8.89 17.49
N LYS A 208 -0.26 -9.49 16.77
CA LYS A 208 -0.03 -10.70 15.98
C LYS A 208 1.00 -10.48 14.86
N LYS A 209 0.97 -9.33 14.20
CA LYS A 209 1.94 -8.94 13.18
C LYS A 209 3.33 -8.76 13.80
N TRP A 210 3.41 -8.10 14.96
CA TRP A 210 4.66 -7.89 15.69
C TRP A 210 5.27 -9.22 16.15
N LEU A 211 4.46 -10.10 16.74
CA LEU A 211 4.91 -11.44 17.16
C LEU A 211 5.42 -12.26 15.98
N ARG A 212 4.73 -12.24 14.85
CA ARG A 212 5.16 -12.91 13.61
C ARG A 212 6.49 -12.38 13.10
N ASN A 213 6.64 -11.06 13.06
CA ASN A 213 7.89 -10.44 12.64
C ASN A 213 9.04 -10.83 13.58
N LYS A 214 8.78 -10.89 14.89
CA LYS A 214 9.76 -11.31 15.88
C LYS A 214 10.21 -12.76 15.62
N LEU A 215 9.27 -13.70 15.51
CA LEU A 215 9.57 -15.11 15.26
C LEU A 215 10.34 -15.31 13.93
N ARG A 216 9.95 -14.57 12.88
CA ARG A 216 10.65 -14.63 11.60
C ARG A 216 12.08 -14.12 11.68
N ARG A 217 12.32 -13.09 12.49
CA ARG A 217 13.68 -12.58 12.72
C ARG A 217 14.53 -13.58 13.48
N GLU A 218 13.96 -14.23 14.49
CA GLU A 218 14.62 -15.31 15.23
C GLU A 218 15.03 -16.46 14.30
N GLU A 219 14.11 -16.89 13.40
CA GLU A 219 14.41 -17.92 12.38
C GLU A 219 15.53 -17.50 11.43
N LEU A 220 15.63 -16.23 11.10
CA LEU A 220 16.67 -15.68 10.23
C LEU A 220 17.97 -15.32 10.98
N GLY A 221 18.03 -15.53 12.30
CA GLY A 221 19.17 -15.20 13.13
C GLY A 221 19.44 -13.68 13.25
N LEU A 222 18.41 -12.85 13.07
CA LEU A 222 18.51 -11.39 13.16
C LEU A 222 18.22 -10.93 14.61
N SER A 223 19.08 -10.05 15.15
CA SER A 223 18.91 -9.53 16.51
C SER A 223 17.67 -8.65 16.68
N ASP A 224 17.10 -8.62 17.90
CA ASP A 224 15.90 -7.85 18.26
C ASP A 224 16.09 -6.31 18.17
N ASP A 225 17.35 -5.83 18.16
CA ASP A 225 17.69 -4.41 18.27
C ASP A 225 17.50 -3.62 16.95
N VAL A 226 17.09 -4.27 15.88
CA VAL A 226 16.89 -3.60 14.58
C VAL A 226 15.43 -3.29 14.38
N PHE A 227 14.95 -2.18 14.96
CA PHE A 227 13.69 -1.57 14.51
C PHE A 227 13.82 -1.13 13.03
N PRO A 228 12.76 -1.24 12.23
CA PRO A 228 12.77 -0.84 10.81
C PRO A 228 13.21 0.60 10.57
N SER A 229 13.01 1.49 11.54
CA SER A 229 13.43 2.90 11.51
C SER A 229 14.93 3.11 11.65
N THR A 230 15.69 2.07 12.02
CA THR A 230 17.14 2.12 12.19
C THR A 230 17.84 1.03 11.39
N VAL A 231 17.42 0.81 10.13
CA VAL A 231 18.19 -0.03 9.22
C VAL A 231 19.57 0.57 9.09
N LYS A 232 20.54 0.00 9.82
CA LYS A 232 21.94 0.38 9.68
C LYS A 232 22.34 0.29 8.21
N PRO A 233 23.25 1.14 7.72
CA PRO A 233 23.71 1.15 6.33
C PRO A 233 24.12 -0.21 5.76
N GLU A 234 24.43 -1.19 6.61
CA GLU A 234 24.82 -2.55 6.22
C GLU A 234 23.62 -3.42 5.79
N LEU A 235 22.44 -3.23 6.39
CA LEU A 235 21.20 -3.86 5.89
C LEU A 235 20.71 -3.10 4.63
N SER A 236 20.97 -1.79 4.53
CA SER A 236 20.75 -1.05 3.29
C SER A 236 21.60 -1.60 2.14
N LYS A 237 22.76 -2.20 2.42
CA LYS A 237 23.56 -2.89 1.40
C LYS A 237 22.90 -4.20 0.93
N PHE A 238 22.19 -4.90 1.81
CA PHE A 238 21.41 -6.08 1.41
C PHE A 238 20.18 -5.66 0.60
N VAL A 239 19.50 -4.61 1.04
CA VAL A 239 18.42 -3.97 0.29
C VAL A 239 18.97 -3.26 -0.95
N GLN A 240 20.11 -2.52 -0.86
CA GLN A 240 20.79 -1.89 -2.01
C GLN A 240 21.44 -2.90 -2.97
N GLY A 241 21.75 -4.11 -2.52
CA GLY A 241 22.16 -5.23 -3.37
C GLY A 241 21.01 -5.73 -4.26
N TYR A 242 19.76 -5.57 -3.83
CA TYR A 242 18.55 -5.79 -4.63
C TYR A 242 18.23 -4.60 -5.56
N PHE A 243 18.82 -3.43 -5.31
CA PHE A 243 18.59 -2.20 -6.06
C PHE A 243 19.80 -1.80 -6.93
N LYS A 244 20.74 -2.71 -7.13
CA LYS A 244 21.81 -2.64 -8.13
C LYS A 244 21.58 -3.71 -9.19
#